data_7d1065e51b6c478a7d5b2a00ddf9338f
#
_entry.id   7d1065e51b6c478a7d5b2a00ddf9338f
#
_cell.length_a   1.000
_cell.length_b   1.000
_cell.length_c   1.000
_cell.angle_alpha   90.00
_cell.angle_beta   90.00
_cell.angle_gamma   90.00
#
_symmetry.space_group_name_H-M   'P 1'
#
loop_
_entity.id
_entity.type
_entity.pdbx_description
1 polymer ?
#
loop_
_entity_poly.entity_id
_entity_poly.type
_entity_poly.pdbx_seq_one_letter_code
_entity_poly.pdbx_strand_id
1 'polypeptide(L)'
;PDIMVLDNTLRFEEIKAPGDQLRRNQLVSIQRLQQAGFEVAVTTVNWVRDPAQPYVVVDIETTGGNNSYNRITEIGMVKLVAGEEIAQYQTLINPMRRIPNNITRLTGISDEMVASAPVFADVAEDINAFTEDAVFVAHNVNFDYGFIKQEFARLEHTYRRPKMCTVREMRRTYPGLTSYSLANLTQHFDIKMERHHRALSDAKAAAELLKLAFEKDDESST
;
A
#
# COMPACT_ATOMS: atom_id res chain seq x y z
N PRO A 1 -9.69 12.63 -20.95
CA PRO A 1 -8.23 12.78 -20.77
C PRO A 1 -7.87 13.01 -19.31
N ASP A 2 -6.69 12.55 -18.91
CA ASP A 2 -6.22 12.62 -17.53
C ASP A 2 -5.59 13.98 -17.20
N ILE A 3 -5.02 14.64 -18.20
CA ILE A 3 -4.28 15.91 -18.03
C ILE A 3 -4.76 16.92 -19.06
N MET A 4 -4.88 18.15 -18.62
CA MET A 4 -5.04 19.33 -19.45
C MET A 4 -3.75 20.16 -19.39
N VAL A 5 -3.10 20.38 -20.52
CA VAL A 5 -1.85 21.13 -20.64
C VAL A 5 -2.14 22.48 -21.28
N LEU A 6 -1.68 23.53 -20.64
CA LEU A 6 -1.77 24.90 -21.15
C LEU A 6 -0.35 25.47 -21.21
N ASP A 7 0.22 25.45 -22.41
CA ASP A 7 1.44 26.18 -22.73
C ASP A 7 1.10 27.36 -23.68
N ASN A 8 1.44 27.29 -24.94
CA ASN A 8 1.00 28.28 -25.95
C ASN A 8 -0.36 27.93 -26.56
N THR A 9 -0.80 26.67 -26.41
CA THR A 9 -2.09 26.15 -26.88
C THR A 9 -2.67 25.20 -25.83
N LEU A 10 -4.00 25.15 -25.79
CA LEU A 10 -4.69 24.17 -24.92
C LEU A 10 -4.71 22.82 -25.61
N ARG A 11 -4.08 21.82 -24.97
CA ARG A 11 -4.12 20.42 -25.40
C ARG A 11 -4.50 19.50 -24.26
N PHE A 12 -4.92 18.29 -24.60
CA PHE A 12 -5.29 17.25 -23.64
C PHE A 12 -4.42 16.02 -23.83
N GLU A 13 -4.07 15.37 -22.72
CA GLU A 13 -3.31 14.12 -22.74
C GLU A 13 -4.06 13.03 -21.98
N GLU A 14 -4.21 11.89 -22.59
CA GLU A 14 -4.66 10.64 -21.96
C GLU A 14 -3.43 9.81 -21.64
N ILE A 15 -3.20 9.52 -20.38
CA ILE A 15 -2.02 8.78 -19.91
C ILE A 15 -2.36 7.30 -19.82
N LYS A 16 -1.49 6.46 -20.37
CA LYS A 16 -1.61 5.00 -20.35
C LYS A 16 -0.35 4.37 -19.76
N ALA A 17 -0.53 3.33 -18.95
CA ALA A 17 0.54 2.43 -18.60
C ALA A 17 0.84 1.47 -19.79
N PRO A 18 2.02 0.83 -19.83
CA PRO A 18 2.32 -0.18 -20.84
C PRO A 18 1.27 -1.29 -20.85
N GLY A 19 0.75 -1.59 -22.02
CA GLY A 19 -0.32 -2.61 -22.21
C GLY A 19 -1.75 -2.14 -21.93
N ASP A 20 -1.95 -0.94 -21.39
CA ASP A 20 -3.29 -0.38 -21.21
C ASP A 20 -3.95 -0.04 -22.55
N GLN A 21 -5.24 -0.35 -22.64
CA GLN A 21 -6.06 0.01 -23.82
C GLN A 21 -7.01 1.17 -23.49
N LEU A 22 -7.34 1.97 -24.50
CA LEU A 22 -8.34 3.01 -24.38
C LEU A 22 -9.73 2.38 -24.18
N ARG A 23 -10.41 2.79 -23.13
CA ARG A 23 -11.81 2.40 -22.88
C ARG A 23 -12.74 3.15 -23.81
N ARG A 24 -13.92 2.57 -24.08
CA ARG A 24 -14.91 3.16 -25.01
C ARG A 24 -15.27 4.60 -24.65
N ASN A 25 -15.46 4.92 -23.36
CA ASN A 25 -15.75 6.28 -22.90
C ASN A 25 -14.60 7.25 -23.14
N GLN A 26 -13.34 6.81 -23.01
CA GLN A 26 -12.15 7.61 -23.30
C GLN A 26 -12.04 7.90 -24.79
N LEU A 27 -12.25 6.91 -25.65
CA LEU A 27 -12.30 7.11 -27.12
C LEU A 27 -13.35 8.14 -27.52
N VAL A 28 -14.57 8.05 -26.97
CA VAL A 28 -15.63 9.03 -27.25
C VAL A 28 -15.25 10.44 -26.79
N SER A 29 -14.62 10.58 -25.61
CA SER A 29 -14.17 11.88 -25.09
C SER A 29 -13.05 12.48 -25.95
N ILE A 30 -12.08 11.66 -26.37
CA ILE A 30 -11.00 12.07 -27.27
C ILE A 30 -11.58 12.58 -28.60
N GLN A 31 -12.48 11.81 -29.24
CA GLN A 31 -13.11 12.22 -30.48
C GLN A 31 -13.88 13.54 -30.39
N ARG A 32 -14.63 13.75 -29.28
CA ARG A 32 -15.36 15.00 -29.05
C ARG A 32 -14.44 16.22 -28.91
N LEU A 33 -13.33 16.07 -28.22
CA LEU A 33 -12.34 17.14 -28.06
C LEU A 33 -11.65 17.45 -29.40
N GLN A 34 -11.28 16.44 -30.16
CA GLN A 34 -10.70 16.61 -31.50
C GLN A 34 -11.69 17.29 -32.47
N GLN A 35 -12.98 16.93 -32.43
CA GLN A 35 -14.03 17.57 -33.23
C GLN A 35 -14.25 19.04 -32.80
N ALA A 36 -14.01 19.36 -31.53
CA ALA A 36 -14.04 20.72 -31.02
C ALA A 36 -12.76 21.54 -31.33
N GLY A 37 -11.80 20.95 -32.07
CA GLY A 37 -10.57 21.62 -32.52
C GLY A 37 -9.41 21.57 -31.50
N PHE A 38 -9.53 20.77 -30.46
CA PHE A 38 -8.42 20.60 -29.50
C PHE A 38 -7.46 19.50 -29.93
N GLU A 39 -6.19 19.70 -29.63
CA GLU A 39 -5.18 18.65 -29.75
C GLU A 39 -5.37 17.65 -28.59
N VAL A 40 -5.40 16.35 -28.90
CA VAL A 40 -5.46 15.30 -27.91
C VAL A 40 -4.41 14.25 -28.23
N ALA A 41 -3.48 14.07 -27.31
CA ALA A 41 -2.46 13.02 -27.37
C ALA A 41 -2.82 11.85 -26.47
N VAL A 42 -2.38 10.64 -26.86
CA VAL A 42 -2.36 9.47 -25.98
C VAL A 42 -0.90 9.14 -25.71
N THR A 43 -0.50 9.34 -24.46
CA THR A 43 0.90 9.19 -24.03
C THR A 43 1.04 7.91 -23.21
N THR A 44 1.88 6.99 -23.66
CA THR A 44 2.24 5.82 -22.85
C THR A 44 3.43 6.20 -21.97
N VAL A 45 3.26 6.07 -20.66
CA VAL A 45 4.30 6.34 -19.66
C VAL A 45 4.88 5.02 -19.20
N ASN A 46 6.13 4.77 -19.54
CA ASN A 46 6.90 3.68 -18.96
C ASN A 46 7.42 4.11 -17.60
N TRP A 47 6.90 3.48 -16.55
CA TRP A 47 7.38 3.71 -15.21
C TRP A 47 8.71 2.97 -15.04
N VAL A 48 9.79 3.73 -15.00
CA VAL A 48 11.07 3.23 -14.54
C VAL A 48 11.07 3.41 -13.03
N ARG A 49 11.22 2.30 -12.29
CA ARG A 49 11.36 2.36 -10.84
C ARG A 49 12.66 3.10 -10.50
N ASP A 50 12.56 4.14 -9.68
CA ASP A 50 13.74 4.77 -9.09
C ASP A 50 14.30 3.84 -7.99
N PRO A 51 15.52 3.30 -8.13
CA PRO A 51 16.11 2.45 -7.10
C PRO A 51 16.29 3.16 -5.75
N ALA A 52 16.42 4.50 -5.77
CA ALA A 52 16.55 5.32 -4.57
C ALA A 52 15.21 5.60 -3.88
N GLN A 53 14.06 5.31 -4.52
CA GLN A 53 12.73 5.52 -3.94
C GLN A 53 12.56 4.67 -2.69
N PRO A 54 12.29 5.26 -1.51
CA PRO A 54 11.96 4.48 -0.32
C PRO A 54 10.56 3.85 -0.43
N TYR A 55 10.45 2.62 0.05
CA TYR A 55 9.18 1.92 0.25
C TYR A 55 9.03 1.58 1.72
N VAL A 56 7.88 1.87 2.32
CA VAL A 56 7.55 1.43 3.68
C VAL A 56 6.44 0.40 3.60
N VAL A 57 6.79 -0.85 3.88
CA VAL A 57 5.85 -1.96 3.93
C VAL A 57 5.23 -2.01 5.30
N VAL A 58 3.92 -1.93 5.35
CA VAL A 58 3.13 -1.76 6.58
C VAL A 58 2.13 -2.90 6.69
N ASP A 59 1.96 -3.39 7.89
CA ASP A 59 0.85 -4.25 8.29
C ASP A 59 0.34 -3.80 9.65
N ILE A 60 -0.97 -3.99 9.89
CA ILE A 60 -1.62 -3.60 11.14
C ILE A 60 -2.52 -4.72 11.66
N GLU A 61 -2.58 -4.82 13.00
CA GLU A 61 -3.64 -5.56 13.67
C GLU A 61 -4.69 -4.59 14.22
N THR A 62 -5.94 -5.02 14.25
CA THR A 62 -7.07 -4.14 14.55
C THR A 62 -8.10 -4.82 15.44
N THR A 63 -9.00 -4.05 16.04
CA THR A 63 -10.16 -4.58 16.80
C THR A 63 -11.29 -5.12 15.89
N GLY A 64 -11.14 -5.06 14.56
CA GLY A 64 -12.12 -5.55 13.57
C GLY A 64 -11.98 -4.87 12.21
N GLY A 65 -12.72 -5.32 11.20
CA GLY A 65 -12.49 -5.00 9.80
C GLY A 65 -12.93 -3.61 9.30
N ASN A 66 -13.72 -2.86 10.06
CA ASN A 66 -14.25 -1.56 9.61
C ASN A 66 -13.55 -0.40 10.34
N ASN A 67 -12.79 0.42 9.62
CA ASN A 67 -11.98 1.50 10.17
C ASN A 67 -12.79 2.67 10.77
N SER A 68 -14.07 2.83 10.42
CA SER A 68 -14.95 3.84 11.03
C SER A 68 -15.25 3.52 12.50
N TYR A 69 -15.32 2.22 12.84
CA TYR A 69 -15.72 1.74 14.17
C TYR A 69 -14.60 1.07 14.94
N ASN A 70 -13.59 0.55 14.25
CA ASN A 70 -12.51 -0.19 14.89
C ASN A 70 -11.23 0.65 14.97
N ARG A 71 -10.28 0.15 15.76
CA ARG A 71 -9.03 0.83 16.09
C ARG A 71 -7.85 -0.12 15.84
N ILE A 72 -6.68 0.45 15.63
CA ILE A 72 -5.42 -0.29 15.50
C ILE A 72 -4.99 -0.79 16.89
N THR A 73 -4.49 -2.02 16.96
CA THR A 73 -3.95 -2.66 18.17
C THR A 73 -2.46 -2.96 18.07
N GLU A 74 -1.93 -3.11 16.85
CA GLU A 74 -0.50 -3.23 16.58
C GLU A 74 -0.20 -2.62 15.21
N ILE A 75 1.00 -2.08 15.04
CA ILE A 75 1.55 -1.66 13.75
C ILE A 75 2.96 -2.24 13.59
N GLY A 76 3.26 -2.76 12.41
CA GLY A 76 4.58 -3.18 11.98
C GLY A 76 4.95 -2.52 10.66
N MET A 77 6.15 -1.97 10.58
CA MET A 77 6.63 -1.28 9.38
C MET A 77 8.06 -1.68 9.06
N VAL A 78 8.36 -1.87 7.78
CA VAL A 78 9.70 -2.15 7.25
C VAL A 78 10.01 -1.13 6.17
N LYS A 79 11.12 -0.41 6.28
CA LYS A 79 11.56 0.55 5.26
C LYS A 79 12.60 -0.10 4.36
N LEU A 80 12.34 -0.09 3.06
CA LEU A 80 13.22 -0.60 2.01
C LEU A 80 13.74 0.55 1.14
N VAL A 81 15.04 0.51 0.81
CA VAL A 81 15.67 1.34 -0.21
C VAL A 81 16.55 0.43 -1.07
N ALA A 82 16.45 0.53 -2.37
CA ALA A 82 17.18 -0.34 -3.31
C ALA A 82 17.02 -1.85 -3.04
N GLY A 83 15.85 -2.26 -2.54
CA GLY A 83 15.57 -3.66 -2.17
C GLY A 83 16.10 -4.08 -0.79
N GLU A 84 16.89 -3.25 -0.12
CA GLU A 84 17.46 -3.57 1.20
C GLU A 84 16.60 -3.00 2.34
N GLU A 85 16.45 -3.79 3.41
CA GLU A 85 15.81 -3.33 4.65
C GLU A 85 16.78 -2.40 5.39
N ILE A 86 16.40 -1.13 5.54
CA ILE A 86 17.22 -0.12 6.21
C ILE A 86 16.71 0.27 7.59
N ALA A 87 15.45 0.02 7.89
CA ALA A 87 14.83 0.30 9.18
C ALA A 87 13.56 -0.51 9.39
N GLN A 88 13.22 -0.74 10.64
CA GLN A 88 11.94 -1.33 11.05
C GLN A 88 11.34 -0.55 12.23
N TYR A 89 10.03 -0.61 12.35
CA TYR A 89 9.27 -0.04 13.47
C TYR A 89 8.16 -1.00 13.87
N GLN A 90 7.96 -1.21 15.15
CA GLN A 90 6.86 -2.02 15.67
C GLN A 90 6.39 -1.45 17.01
N THR A 91 5.08 -1.38 17.22
CA THR A 91 4.52 -1.09 18.53
C THR A 91 3.12 -1.68 18.67
N LEU A 92 2.78 -2.14 19.88
CA LEU A 92 1.41 -2.32 20.30
C LEU A 92 0.77 -0.94 20.50
N ILE A 93 -0.53 -0.84 20.25
CA ILE A 93 -1.29 0.40 20.41
C ILE A 93 -2.52 0.09 21.25
N ASN A 94 -2.73 0.89 22.29
CA ASN A 94 -3.95 0.82 23.07
C ASN A 94 -5.11 1.37 22.25
N PRO A 95 -6.08 0.51 21.85
CA PRO A 95 -7.21 0.93 21.02
C PRO A 95 -8.25 1.77 21.76
N MET A 96 -8.06 2.02 23.07
CA MET A 96 -9.01 2.69 23.98
C MET A 96 -10.42 2.07 23.94
N ARG A 97 -10.47 0.76 23.69
CA ARG A 97 -11.68 -0.04 23.67
C ARG A 97 -11.34 -1.52 23.80
N ARG A 98 -12.33 -2.31 24.18
CA ARG A 98 -12.18 -3.76 24.31
C ARG A 98 -11.89 -4.42 22.96
N ILE A 99 -10.96 -5.38 22.95
CA ILE A 99 -10.67 -6.24 21.81
C ILE A 99 -11.65 -7.42 21.83
N PRO A 100 -12.42 -7.66 20.74
CA PRO A 100 -13.33 -8.81 20.68
C PRO A 100 -12.58 -10.15 20.81
N ASN A 101 -13.14 -11.11 21.53
CA ASN A 101 -12.51 -12.41 21.80
C ASN A 101 -12.11 -13.18 20.52
N ASN A 102 -12.87 -13.03 19.42
CA ASN A 102 -12.53 -13.64 18.15
C ASN A 102 -11.29 -13.00 17.51
N ILE A 103 -11.07 -11.71 17.71
CA ILE A 103 -9.89 -10.99 17.26
C ILE A 103 -8.68 -11.39 18.12
N THR A 104 -8.82 -11.44 19.45
CA THR A 104 -7.75 -11.92 20.32
C THR A 104 -7.32 -13.35 19.94
N ARG A 105 -8.26 -14.24 19.60
CA ARG A 105 -7.91 -15.59 19.12
C ARG A 105 -7.18 -15.59 17.78
N LEU A 106 -7.48 -14.65 16.89
CA LEU A 106 -6.88 -14.52 15.58
C LEU A 106 -5.43 -13.95 15.69
N THR A 107 -5.27 -12.83 16.38
CA THR A 107 -4.03 -12.05 16.43
C THR A 107 -3.12 -12.43 17.60
N GLY A 108 -3.71 -13.04 18.64
CA GLY A 108 -3.04 -13.29 19.92
C GLY A 108 -2.88 -12.03 20.78
N ILE A 109 -3.41 -10.87 20.36
CA ILE A 109 -3.34 -9.62 21.11
C ILE A 109 -4.53 -9.53 22.05
N SER A 110 -4.28 -9.42 23.36
CA SER A 110 -5.31 -9.30 24.39
C SER A 110 -5.42 -7.88 24.94
N ASP A 111 -6.52 -7.61 25.65
CA ASP A 111 -6.73 -6.33 26.35
C ASP A 111 -5.59 -6.04 27.34
N GLU A 112 -5.06 -7.05 28.02
CA GLU A 112 -3.97 -6.92 29.00
C GLU A 112 -2.66 -6.51 28.31
N MET A 113 -2.39 -7.04 27.10
CA MET A 113 -1.17 -6.70 26.35
C MET A 113 -1.14 -5.25 25.93
N VAL A 114 -2.29 -4.67 25.60
CA VAL A 114 -2.38 -3.28 25.12
C VAL A 114 -2.71 -2.27 26.23
N ALA A 115 -3.00 -2.73 27.44
CA ALA A 115 -3.44 -1.86 28.53
C ALA A 115 -2.43 -0.75 28.88
N SER A 116 -1.13 -1.05 28.83
CA SER A 116 -0.03 -0.09 29.08
C SER A 116 0.65 0.40 27.79
N ALA A 117 0.15 -0.01 26.61
CA ALA A 117 0.69 0.46 25.34
C ALA A 117 0.30 1.93 25.08
N PRO A 118 1.09 2.67 24.30
CA PRO A 118 0.73 4.02 23.89
C PRO A 118 -0.59 4.03 23.11
N VAL A 119 -1.35 5.12 23.17
CA VAL A 119 -2.47 5.35 22.27
C VAL A 119 -1.96 5.82 20.90
N PHE A 120 -2.81 5.76 19.86
CA PHE A 120 -2.37 6.15 18.51
C PHE A 120 -1.82 7.59 18.45
N ALA A 121 -2.38 8.50 19.23
CA ALA A 121 -1.90 9.89 19.32
C ALA A 121 -0.42 10.00 19.73
N ASP A 122 0.02 9.12 20.62
CA ASP A 122 1.40 9.13 21.15
C ASP A 122 2.43 8.67 20.11
N VAL A 123 2.02 7.86 19.15
CA VAL A 123 2.91 7.26 18.11
C VAL A 123 2.66 7.83 16.71
N ALA A 124 1.71 8.75 16.57
CA ALA A 124 1.32 9.29 15.28
C ALA A 124 2.47 10.04 14.59
N GLU A 125 3.29 10.79 15.33
CA GLU A 125 4.44 11.50 14.79
C GLU A 125 5.51 10.53 14.29
N ASP A 126 5.81 9.47 15.03
CA ASP A 126 6.76 8.42 14.63
C ASP A 126 6.29 7.72 13.35
N ILE A 127 5.00 7.36 13.26
CA ILE A 127 4.42 6.73 12.07
C ILE A 127 4.49 7.68 10.87
N ASN A 128 4.18 8.96 11.08
CA ASN A 128 4.24 9.96 10.02
C ASN A 128 5.68 10.14 9.51
N ALA A 129 6.65 10.31 10.40
CA ALA A 129 8.07 10.48 10.05
C ALA A 129 8.64 9.21 9.40
N PHE A 130 8.30 8.01 9.90
CA PHE A 130 8.78 6.76 9.33
C PHE A 130 8.31 6.55 7.88
N THR A 131 7.09 7.02 7.55
CA THR A 131 6.48 6.89 6.23
C THR A 131 6.70 8.12 5.33
N GLU A 132 7.39 9.16 5.81
CA GLU A 132 7.65 10.36 5.04
C GLU A 132 8.55 10.06 3.83
N ASP A 133 8.28 10.73 2.70
CA ASP A 133 9.00 10.58 1.42
C ASP A 133 9.07 9.15 0.87
N ALA A 134 8.22 8.25 1.36
CA ALA A 134 8.15 6.87 0.93
C ALA A 134 6.82 6.51 0.26
N VAL A 135 6.87 5.47 -0.57
CA VAL A 135 5.66 4.80 -1.04
C VAL A 135 5.16 3.87 0.07
N PHE A 136 3.92 4.08 0.49
CA PHE A 136 3.24 3.21 1.46
C PHE A 136 2.83 1.91 0.77
N VAL A 137 3.34 0.79 1.26
CA VAL A 137 3.06 -0.53 0.70
C VAL A 137 2.34 -1.39 1.74
N ALA A 138 1.35 -2.17 1.33
CA ALA A 138 0.77 -3.19 2.20
C ALA A 138 0.17 -4.35 1.38
N HIS A 139 -0.05 -5.47 2.04
CA HIS A 139 -0.74 -6.61 1.46
C HIS A 139 -2.26 -6.39 1.56
N ASN A 140 -2.91 -5.95 0.47
CA ASN A 140 -4.24 -5.34 0.44
C ASN A 140 -4.28 -3.92 1.00
N VAL A 141 -3.45 -3.05 0.45
CA VAL A 141 -3.13 -1.70 0.90
C VAL A 141 -4.31 -0.82 1.33
N ASN A 142 -5.50 -1.02 0.78
CA ASN A 142 -6.65 -0.20 1.13
C ASN A 142 -7.14 -0.43 2.57
N PHE A 143 -6.87 -1.60 3.14
CA PHE A 143 -7.19 -1.92 4.53
C PHE A 143 -6.28 -1.12 5.48
N ASP A 144 -4.99 -1.35 5.43
CA ASP A 144 -4.00 -0.75 6.32
C ASP A 144 -3.96 0.77 6.19
N TYR A 145 -3.86 1.24 4.96
CA TYR A 145 -3.87 2.66 4.66
C TYR A 145 -5.17 3.35 5.11
N GLY A 146 -6.30 2.67 4.95
CA GLY A 146 -7.61 3.17 5.37
C GLY A 146 -7.71 3.35 6.88
N PHE A 147 -7.18 2.41 7.67
CA PHE A 147 -7.13 2.50 9.13
C PHE A 147 -6.19 3.62 9.59
N ILE A 148 -4.96 3.66 9.08
CA ILE A 148 -3.98 4.70 9.45
C ILE A 148 -4.53 6.08 9.10
N LYS A 149 -5.06 6.27 7.90
CA LYS A 149 -5.70 7.53 7.50
C LYS A 149 -6.84 7.92 8.43
N GLN A 150 -7.66 6.94 8.87
CA GLN A 150 -8.77 7.20 9.78
C GLN A 150 -8.29 7.55 11.20
N GLU A 151 -7.22 6.93 11.69
CA GLU A 151 -6.62 7.30 12.98
C GLU A 151 -6.05 8.73 12.95
N PHE A 152 -5.34 9.11 11.89
CA PHE A 152 -4.89 10.50 11.71
C PHE A 152 -6.06 11.49 11.62
N ALA A 153 -7.15 11.12 10.91
CA ALA A 153 -8.34 11.97 10.81
C ALA A 153 -9.02 12.19 12.17
N ARG A 154 -8.97 11.21 13.09
CA ARG A 154 -9.45 11.38 14.48
C ARG A 154 -8.62 12.38 15.29
N LEU A 155 -7.38 12.61 14.88
CA LEU A 155 -6.49 13.62 15.44
C LEU A 155 -6.56 14.96 14.67
N GLU A 156 -7.53 15.11 13.76
CA GLU A 156 -7.67 16.26 12.88
C GLU A 156 -6.47 16.50 11.94
N HIS A 157 -5.67 15.46 11.70
CA HIS A 157 -4.51 15.48 10.81
C HIS A 157 -4.83 14.83 9.47
N THR A 158 -4.25 15.38 8.39
CA THR A 158 -4.33 14.80 7.06
C THR A 158 -3.13 13.88 6.83
N TYR A 159 -3.39 12.60 6.52
CA TYR A 159 -2.37 11.63 6.12
C TYR A 159 -2.49 11.30 4.64
N ARG A 160 -1.43 11.56 3.88
CA ARG A 160 -1.35 11.29 2.45
C ARG A 160 0.02 10.73 2.10
N ARG A 161 0.02 9.55 1.43
CA ARG A 161 1.22 8.91 0.85
C ARG A 161 0.85 8.28 -0.48
N PRO A 162 1.76 8.20 -1.45
CA PRO A 162 1.59 7.31 -2.60
C PRO A 162 1.45 5.87 -2.09
N LYS A 163 0.64 5.04 -2.77
CA LYS A 163 0.30 3.69 -2.31
C LYS A 163 0.65 2.63 -3.33
N MET A 164 1.15 1.49 -2.88
CA MET A 164 1.35 0.28 -3.67
C MET A 164 0.74 -0.93 -2.95
N CYS A 165 0.21 -1.88 -3.70
CA CYS A 165 -0.44 -3.06 -3.16
C CYS A 165 0.29 -4.31 -3.61
N THR A 166 0.91 -5.06 -2.70
CA THR A 166 1.65 -6.28 -3.04
C THR A 166 0.77 -7.35 -3.68
N VAL A 167 -0.51 -7.46 -3.31
CA VAL A 167 -1.46 -8.36 -4.01
C VAL A 167 -1.57 -8.02 -5.49
N ARG A 168 -1.63 -6.73 -5.83
CA ARG A 168 -1.74 -6.29 -7.24
C ARG A 168 -0.45 -6.52 -7.99
N GLU A 169 0.69 -6.22 -7.36
CA GLU A 169 2.01 -6.46 -7.94
C GLU A 169 2.22 -7.96 -8.19
N MET A 170 1.97 -8.82 -7.21
CA MET A 170 2.10 -10.27 -7.37
C MET A 170 1.16 -10.84 -8.43
N ARG A 171 -0.06 -10.33 -8.58
CA ARG A 171 -0.96 -10.74 -9.68
C ARG A 171 -0.43 -10.35 -11.05
N ARG A 172 0.26 -9.23 -11.14
CA ARG A 172 0.84 -8.71 -12.38
C ARG A 172 2.10 -9.49 -12.78
N THR A 173 3.00 -9.73 -11.81
CA THR A 173 4.31 -10.36 -12.06
C THR A 173 4.25 -11.88 -12.08
N TYR A 174 3.37 -12.49 -11.30
CA TYR A 174 3.17 -13.94 -11.19
C TYR A 174 1.69 -14.30 -11.42
N PRO A 175 1.16 -14.16 -12.64
CA PRO A 175 -0.24 -14.46 -12.92
C PRO A 175 -0.53 -15.96 -12.83
N GLY A 176 -1.79 -16.32 -12.57
CA GLY A 176 -2.26 -17.72 -12.63
C GLY A 176 -2.14 -18.50 -11.31
N LEU A 177 -1.71 -17.87 -10.21
CA LEU A 177 -1.74 -18.52 -8.90
C LEU A 177 -3.17 -18.68 -8.40
N THR A 178 -3.45 -19.77 -7.68
CA THR A 178 -4.79 -20.08 -7.15
C THR A 178 -5.25 -19.10 -6.09
N SER A 179 -4.33 -18.50 -5.35
CA SER A 179 -4.61 -17.51 -4.31
C SER A 179 -3.46 -16.53 -4.14
N TYR A 180 -3.80 -15.28 -3.84
CA TYR A 180 -2.85 -14.20 -3.54
C TYR A 180 -2.99 -13.69 -2.11
N SER A 181 -3.46 -14.54 -1.17
CA SER A 181 -3.36 -14.24 0.25
C SER A 181 -1.90 -14.32 0.71
N LEU A 182 -1.55 -13.55 1.75
CA LEU A 182 -0.17 -13.53 2.27
C LEU A 182 0.30 -14.95 2.61
N ALA A 183 -0.52 -15.73 3.32
CA ALA A 183 -0.20 -17.10 3.70
C ALA A 183 0.08 -18.02 2.49
N ASN A 184 -0.71 -17.92 1.42
CA ASN A 184 -0.51 -18.76 0.24
C ASN A 184 0.71 -18.33 -0.58
N LEU A 185 0.97 -17.02 -0.68
CA LEU A 185 2.15 -16.51 -1.37
C LEU A 185 3.42 -16.84 -0.61
N THR A 186 3.45 -16.68 0.71
CA THR A 186 4.62 -17.03 1.53
C THR A 186 4.93 -18.54 1.46
N GLN A 187 3.90 -19.38 1.45
CA GLN A 187 4.08 -20.82 1.24
C GLN A 187 4.59 -21.13 -0.18
N HIS A 188 4.04 -20.46 -1.20
CA HIS A 188 4.42 -20.71 -2.60
C HIS A 188 5.87 -20.32 -2.91
N PHE A 189 6.34 -19.21 -2.32
CA PHE A 189 7.69 -18.68 -2.52
C PHE A 189 8.69 -19.07 -1.42
N ASP A 190 8.31 -19.98 -0.52
CA ASP A 190 9.14 -20.44 0.62
C ASP A 190 9.65 -19.28 1.51
N ILE A 191 8.81 -18.25 1.68
CA ILE A 191 9.13 -17.13 2.55
C ILE A 191 8.85 -17.54 4.00
N LYS A 192 9.90 -17.53 4.82
CA LYS A 192 9.78 -17.88 6.24
C LYS A 192 9.10 -16.78 7.02
N MET A 193 8.07 -17.15 7.79
CA MET A 193 7.38 -16.25 8.70
C MET A 193 7.60 -16.73 10.14
N GLU A 194 8.00 -15.82 11.01
CA GLU A 194 8.21 -16.15 12.43
C GLU A 194 6.87 -16.43 13.12
N ARG A 195 5.84 -15.63 12.84
CA ARG A 195 4.52 -15.76 13.43
C ARG A 195 3.48 -15.04 12.57
N HIS A 196 2.44 -15.76 12.13
CA HIS A 196 1.27 -15.16 11.47
C HIS A 196 0.47 -14.28 12.44
N HIS A 197 -0.19 -13.25 11.88
CA HIS A 197 -1.00 -12.27 12.62
C HIS A 197 -0.22 -11.53 13.71
N ARG A 198 1.01 -11.13 13.37
CA ARG A 198 1.82 -10.16 14.07
C ARG A 198 2.33 -9.16 13.05
N ALA A 199 1.96 -7.91 13.24
CA ALA A 199 2.10 -6.88 12.23
C ALA A 199 3.52 -6.78 11.63
N LEU A 200 4.58 -6.83 12.42
CA LEU A 200 5.94 -6.78 11.86
C LEU A 200 6.31 -8.04 11.06
N SER A 201 5.88 -9.23 11.49
CA SER A 201 6.13 -10.48 10.76
C SER A 201 5.42 -10.48 9.40
N ASP A 202 4.17 -10.01 9.35
CA ASP A 202 3.37 -9.93 8.13
C ASP A 202 3.90 -8.82 7.20
N ALA A 203 4.34 -7.67 7.75
CA ALA A 203 5.02 -6.62 6.99
C ALA A 203 6.34 -7.10 6.36
N LYS A 204 7.18 -7.86 7.09
CA LYS A 204 8.41 -8.47 6.55
C LYS A 204 8.10 -9.45 5.42
N ALA A 205 7.10 -10.30 5.59
CA ALA A 205 6.69 -11.23 4.54
C ALA A 205 6.19 -10.49 3.29
N ALA A 206 5.41 -9.43 3.46
CA ALA A 206 4.96 -8.58 2.36
C ALA A 206 6.13 -7.83 1.69
N ALA A 207 7.17 -7.48 2.45
CA ALA A 207 8.40 -6.87 1.92
C ALA A 207 9.17 -7.84 1.02
N GLU A 208 9.30 -9.11 1.42
CA GLU A 208 9.91 -10.14 0.56
C GLU A 208 9.11 -10.35 -0.74
N LEU A 209 7.77 -10.37 -0.67
CA LEU A 209 6.94 -10.43 -1.88
C LEU A 209 7.15 -9.21 -2.80
N LEU A 210 7.35 -8.02 -2.22
CA LEU A 210 7.65 -6.82 -3.01
C LEU A 210 9.00 -6.93 -3.72
N LYS A 211 10.04 -7.44 -3.05
CA LYS A 211 11.36 -7.67 -3.64
C LYS A 211 11.28 -8.63 -4.81
N LEU A 212 10.61 -9.79 -4.63
CA LEU A 212 10.37 -10.77 -5.71
C LEU A 212 9.65 -10.15 -6.92
N ALA A 213 8.64 -9.31 -6.67
CA ALA A 213 7.94 -8.62 -7.77
C ALA A 213 8.87 -7.66 -8.51
N PHE A 214 9.75 -6.98 -7.82
CA PHE A 214 10.71 -6.04 -8.40
C PHE A 214 11.81 -6.75 -9.20
N GLU A 215 12.37 -7.83 -8.67
CA GLU A 215 13.36 -8.67 -9.36
C GLU A 215 12.79 -9.21 -10.67
N LYS A 216 11.54 -9.68 -10.64
CA LYS A 216 10.86 -10.21 -11.83
C LYS A 216 10.65 -9.16 -12.92
N ASP A 217 10.35 -7.91 -12.53
CA ASP A 217 10.21 -6.80 -13.47
C ASP A 217 11.55 -6.44 -14.11
N ASP A 218 12.61 -6.41 -13.32
CA ASP A 218 13.97 -6.08 -13.82
C ASP A 218 14.45 -7.15 -14.82
N GLU A 219 14.21 -8.44 -14.57
CA GLU A 219 14.48 -9.54 -15.51
C GLU A 219 13.70 -9.40 -16.84
N SER A 220 12.46 -8.89 -16.77
CA SER A 220 11.60 -8.76 -17.94
C SER A 220 11.95 -7.54 -18.81
N SER A 221 12.77 -6.63 -18.28
CA SER A 221 13.16 -5.36 -18.92
C SER A 221 14.52 -5.45 -19.62
N THR A 222 15.26 -6.56 -19.41
CA THR A 222 16.51 -6.92 -20.10
C THR A 222 16.25 -7.86 -21.27
#